data_e3a338d4ed873e402e11e94185316448
#
_entry.id   e3a338d4ed873e402e11e94185316448
#
_cell.length_a   1.000
_cell.length_b   1.000
_cell.length_c   1.000
_cell.angle_alpha   90.00
_cell.angle_beta   90.00
_cell.angle_gamma   90.00
#
_symmetry.space_group_name_H-M   'P 1'
#
loop_
_entity.id
_entity.type
_entity.pdbx_description
1 polymer ?
#
loop_
_entity_poly.entity_id
_entity_poly.type
_entity_poly.pdbx_seq_one_letter_code
_entity_poly.pdbx_strand_id
1 'polypeptide(L)'
;TTVGDGPVSLSDGDVTLTNATHSGRILLVPDGGQDNTYTLPAPIAGSVFRFIYAGAAADATDAIIVTPANANFYIGGVTLLDTDGDSISSVFSNGSSNSSIQLNVPAGFDVTIVGLNTTNYQIFGNVTSTTAPAFADQ
;
A
#
# COMPACT_ATOMS: atom_id res chain seq x y z
N THR A 1 -15.71 25.03 1.87
CA THR A 1 -14.48 24.63 1.20
C THR A 1 -14.43 23.11 1.08
N THR A 2 -14.20 22.60 -0.09
CA THR A 2 -14.01 21.18 -0.30
C THR A 2 -12.52 20.84 -0.30
N VAL A 3 -12.19 19.69 0.20
CA VAL A 3 -10.83 19.13 0.14
C VAL A 3 -10.80 18.16 -1.04
N GLY A 4 -10.79 18.69 -2.26
CA GLY A 4 -10.89 17.89 -3.46
C GLY A 4 -12.09 16.93 -3.36
N ASP A 5 -11.89 15.67 -3.70
CA ASP A 5 -12.91 14.64 -3.55
C ASP A 5 -12.93 14.00 -2.15
N GLY A 6 -12.06 14.43 -1.27
CA GLY A 6 -11.92 13.88 0.07
C GLY A 6 -11.31 12.47 0.09
N PRO A 7 -11.10 11.88 1.27
CA PRO A 7 -10.57 10.52 1.38
C PRO A 7 -11.64 9.48 0.99
N VAL A 8 -11.17 8.31 0.59
CA VAL A 8 -11.99 7.12 0.40
C VAL A 8 -11.70 6.14 1.51
N SER A 9 -12.70 5.78 2.29
CA SER A 9 -12.56 4.70 3.28
C SER A 9 -12.72 3.36 2.57
N LEU A 10 -11.66 2.56 2.57
CA LEU A 10 -11.70 1.21 2.03
C LEU A 10 -12.44 0.29 3.01
N SER A 11 -13.16 -0.69 2.48
CA SER A 11 -13.87 -1.64 3.31
C SER A 11 -12.93 -2.70 3.90
N ASP A 12 -13.34 -3.29 5.02
CA ASP A 12 -12.71 -4.49 5.55
C ASP A 12 -13.10 -5.68 4.66
N GLY A 13 -12.20 -6.05 3.76
CA GLY A 13 -12.39 -7.05 2.72
C GLY A 13 -11.51 -6.75 1.52
N ASP A 14 -11.52 -7.64 0.55
CA ASP A 14 -10.77 -7.45 -0.67
C ASP A 14 -11.45 -6.41 -1.55
N VAL A 15 -10.68 -5.48 -2.08
CA VAL A 15 -11.19 -4.39 -2.91
C VAL A 15 -10.35 -4.29 -4.19
N THR A 16 -11.03 -4.24 -5.32
CA THR A 16 -10.39 -3.91 -6.60
C THR A 16 -10.50 -2.40 -6.82
N LEU A 17 -9.37 -1.73 -6.88
CA LEU A 17 -9.30 -0.29 -7.05
C LEU A 17 -9.42 0.10 -8.52
N THR A 18 -9.93 1.30 -8.75
CA THR A 18 -10.06 1.87 -10.10
C THR A 18 -9.42 3.25 -10.15
N ASN A 19 -8.95 3.66 -11.32
CA ASN A 19 -8.39 5.00 -11.50
C ASN A 19 -9.48 6.07 -11.28
N ALA A 20 -10.69 5.83 -11.75
CA ALA A 20 -11.78 6.81 -11.68
C ALA A 20 -12.17 7.16 -10.24
N THR A 21 -12.18 6.17 -9.35
CA THR A 21 -12.64 6.34 -7.96
C THR A 21 -11.51 6.61 -6.99
N HIS A 22 -10.34 5.99 -7.20
CA HIS A 22 -9.30 5.89 -6.18
C HIS A 22 -8.03 6.68 -6.50
N SER A 23 -7.72 6.92 -7.77
CA SER A 23 -6.52 7.67 -8.13
C SER A 23 -6.62 9.13 -7.71
N GLY A 24 -5.51 9.68 -7.20
CA GLY A 24 -5.44 11.06 -6.72
C GLY A 24 -6.08 11.29 -5.35
N ARG A 25 -6.48 10.24 -4.66
CA ARG A 25 -7.18 10.32 -3.38
C ARG A 25 -6.40 9.63 -2.28
N ILE A 26 -6.66 10.06 -1.04
CA ILE A 26 -6.17 9.36 0.14
C ILE A 26 -7.11 8.18 0.39
N LEU A 27 -6.53 6.97 0.47
CA LEU A 27 -7.26 5.74 0.71
C LEU A 27 -7.04 5.32 2.15
N LEU A 28 -8.11 5.35 2.95
CA LEU A 28 -8.04 5.00 4.36
C LEU A 28 -8.25 3.50 4.54
N VAL A 29 -7.26 2.83 5.11
CA VAL A 29 -7.26 1.38 5.33
C VAL A 29 -7.70 1.11 6.77
N PRO A 30 -8.77 0.31 6.98
CA PRO A 30 -9.29 0.04 8.31
C PRO A 30 -8.45 -0.99 9.05
N ASP A 31 -8.64 -1.04 10.37
CA ASP A 31 -8.26 -2.17 11.21
C ASP A 31 -9.16 -3.35 10.82
N GLY A 32 -8.61 -4.35 10.16
CA GLY A 32 -9.36 -5.44 9.57
C GLY A 32 -9.55 -6.64 10.51
N GLY A 33 -10.66 -7.36 10.31
CA GLY A 33 -10.90 -8.63 10.98
C GLY A 33 -10.27 -9.83 10.23
N GLN A 34 -9.62 -9.56 9.10
CA GLN A 34 -8.98 -10.55 8.22
C GLN A 34 -7.89 -9.88 7.39
N ASP A 35 -7.06 -10.67 6.75
CA ASP A 35 -6.12 -10.14 5.77
C ASP A 35 -6.88 -9.62 4.56
N ASN A 36 -6.61 -8.37 4.19
CA ASN A 36 -7.30 -7.70 3.09
C ASN A 36 -6.34 -7.46 1.94
N THR A 37 -6.79 -7.76 0.73
CA THR A 37 -6.04 -7.52 -0.49
C THR A 37 -6.68 -6.38 -1.29
N TYR A 38 -5.89 -5.34 -1.54
CA TYR A 38 -6.27 -4.21 -2.38
C TYR A 38 -5.54 -4.33 -3.72
N THR A 39 -6.31 -4.51 -4.79
CA THR A 39 -5.74 -4.70 -6.14
C THR A 39 -5.77 -3.38 -6.90
N LEU A 40 -4.59 -2.91 -7.29
CA LEU A 40 -4.44 -1.71 -8.11
C LEU A 40 -4.93 -1.98 -9.54
N PRO A 41 -5.39 -0.95 -10.25
CA PRO A 41 -5.66 -1.06 -11.69
C PRO A 41 -4.35 -1.13 -12.48
N ALA A 42 -4.45 -1.38 -13.78
CA ALA A 42 -3.29 -1.30 -14.68
C ALA A 42 -2.63 0.09 -14.57
N PRO A 43 -1.30 0.16 -14.53
CA PRO A 43 -0.62 1.43 -14.33
C PRO A 43 -0.93 2.45 -15.44
N ILE A 44 -1.13 3.69 -15.03
CA ILE A 44 -1.25 4.84 -15.92
C ILE A 44 -0.25 5.88 -15.41
N ALA A 45 0.55 6.44 -16.30
CA ALA A 45 1.52 7.46 -15.92
C ALA A 45 0.82 8.63 -15.20
N GLY A 46 1.31 8.98 -14.02
CA GLY A 46 0.77 10.07 -13.21
C GLY A 46 -0.38 9.69 -12.30
N SER A 47 -0.88 8.45 -12.32
CA SER A 47 -1.85 7.99 -11.31
C SER A 47 -1.17 7.89 -9.95
N VAL A 48 -1.90 8.24 -8.88
CA VAL A 48 -1.37 8.26 -7.52
C VAL A 48 -2.36 7.58 -6.59
N PHE A 49 -1.88 6.63 -5.82
CA PHE A 49 -2.66 5.95 -4.78
C PHE A 49 -1.92 6.10 -3.46
N ARG A 50 -2.51 6.80 -2.51
CA ARG A 50 -1.91 7.00 -1.20
C ARG A 50 -2.71 6.26 -0.14
N PHE A 51 -2.09 5.28 0.49
CA PHE A 51 -2.72 4.44 1.50
C PHE A 51 -2.27 4.90 2.88
N ILE A 52 -3.23 5.21 3.74
CA ILE A 52 -2.98 5.59 5.12
C ILE A 52 -3.77 4.65 6.03
N TYR A 53 -3.11 4.09 7.03
CA TYR A 53 -3.78 3.28 8.03
C TYR A 53 -4.66 4.15 8.93
N ALA A 54 -5.94 3.81 9.03
CA ALA A 54 -6.94 4.57 9.78
C ALA A 54 -7.55 3.76 10.94
N GLY A 55 -6.92 2.65 11.33
CA GLY A 55 -7.35 1.88 12.49
C GLY A 55 -7.06 2.58 13.80
N ALA A 56 -7.85 2.30 14.82
CA ALA A 56 -7.68 2.89 16.15
C ALA A 56 -6.61 2.18 16.98
N ALA A 57 -6.16 1.01 16.58
CA ALA A 57 -5.17 0.19 17.27
C ALA A 57 -4.33 -0.54 16.22
N ALA A 58 -3.26 -1.20 16.66
CA ALA A 58 -2.49 -2.07 15.79
C ALA A 58 -3.39 -3.18 15.23
N ASP A 59 -3.30 -3.39 13.91
CA ASP A 59 -4.06 -4.44 13.25
C ASP A 59 -3.50 -5.81 13.65
N ALA A 60 -4.37 -6.76 13.89
CA ALA A 60 -3.99 -8.15 14.14
C ALA A 60 -3.83 -8.95 12.84
N THR A 61 -4.18 -8.36 11.71
CA THR A 61 -4.15 -8.95 10.37
C THR A 61 -3.34 -8.07 9.43
N ASP A 62 -3.19 -8.51 8.19
CA ASP A 62 -2.30 -7.86 7.23
C ASP A 62 -3.09 -7.09 6.17
N ALA A 63 -2.50 -6.02 5.66
CA ALA A 63 -2.98 -5.33 4.47
C ALA A 63 -2.01 -5.60 3.31
N ILE A 64 -2.55 -6.10 2.21
CA ILE A 64 -1.76 -6.51 1.05
C ILE A 64 -2.18 -5.64 -0.14
N ILE A 65 -1.21 -5.00 -0.79
CA ILE A 65 -1.47 -4.16 -1.95
C ILE A 65 -0.78 -4.80 -3.14
N VAL A 66 -1.58 -5.23 -4.12
CA VAL A 66 -1.08 -5.94 -5.29
C VAL A 66 -1.34 -5.15 -6.56
N THR A 67 -0.46 -5.29 -7.54
CA THR A 67 -0.70 -4.85 -8.92
C THR A 67 -1.56 -5.89 -9.65
N PRO A 68 -2.05 -5.59 -10.87
CA PRO A 68 -2.86 -6.58 -11.59
C PRO A 68 -2.12 -7.86 -11.99
N ALA A 69 -0.79 -7.80 -12.14
CA ALA A 69 0.01 -8.93 -12.57
C ALA A 69 1.49 -8.74 -12.22
N ASN A 70 2.28 -9.81 -12.25
CA ASN A 70 3.73 -9.73 -12.01
C ASN A 70 4.46 -8.86 -13.04
N ALA A 71 3.91 -8.72 -14.24
CA ALA A 71 4.47 -7.81 -15.24
C ALA A 71 4.34 -6.33 -14.87
N ASN A 72 3.48 -6.00 -13.91
CA ASN A 72 3.28 -4.65 -13.39
C ASN A 72 3.93 -4.56 -12.01
N PHE A 73 5.23 -4.47 -11.94
CA PHE A 73 5.97 -4.57 -10.69
C PHE A 73 6.24 -3.20 -10.03
N TYR A 74 6.57 -3.25 -8.75
CA TYR A 74 6.97 -2.07 -7.97
C TYR A 74 8.44 -1.76 -8.17
N ILE A 75 8.74 -0.45 -8.17
CA ILE A 75 10.09 0.09 -8.09
C ILE A 75 10.17 0.93 -6.82
N GLY A 76 11.25 0.81 -6.07
CA GLY A 76 11.45 1.55 -4.83
C GLY A 76 11.27 0.67 -3.60
N GLY A 77 10.84 1.27 -2.52
CA GLY A 77 10.70 0.58 -1.25
C GLY A 77 10.06 1.45 -0.18
N VAL A 78 9.99 0.92 1.02
CA VAL A 78 9.40 1.61 2.18
C VAL A 78 10.34 1.52 3.38
N THR A 79 10.18 2.46 4.31
CA THR A 79 10.91 2.47 5.58
C THR A 79 10.05 1.83 6.65
N LEU A 80 10.63 0.90 7.42
CA LEU A 80 10.00 0.33 8.59
C LEU A 80 10.42 1.10 9.84
N LEU A 81 9.42 1.54 10.61
CA LEU A 81 9.58 2.01 11.98
C LEU A 81 9.21 0.83 12.88
N ASP A 82 10.22 0.09 13.35
CA ASP A 82 10.02 -1.12 14.13
C ASP A 82 9.75 -0.76 15.59
N THR A 83 8.53 -0.99 16.03
CA THR A 83 8.09 -0.64 17.39
C THR A 83 8.53 -1.64 18.44
N ASP A 84 8.92 -2.84 18.04
CA ASP A 84 9.42 -3.87 18.96
C ASP A 84 10.92 -3.70 19.20
N GLY A 85 11.68 -3.45 18.14
CA GLY A 85 13.12 -3.28 18.22
C GLY A 85 13.58 -1.83 18.37
N ASP A 86 12.68 -0.86 18.39
CA ASP A 86 12.99 0.58 18.43
C ASP A 86 14.01 0.97 17.36
N SER A 87 13.85 0.45 16.16
CA SER A 87 14.81 0.62 15.07
C SER A 87 14.13 1.05 13.78
N ILE A 88 14.96 1.50 12.85
CA ILE A 88 14.52 1.91 11.51
C ILE A 88 15.26 1.06 10.51
N SER A 89 14.53 0.47 9.56
CA SER A 89 15.10 -0.29 8.48
C SER A 89 14.37 0.00 7.17
N SER A 90 14.91 -0.47 6.06
CA SER A 90 14.33 -0.28 4.74
C SER A 90 14.03 -1.61 4.09
N VAL A 91 12.92 -1.68 3.37
CA VAL A 91 12.50 -2.86 2.62
C VAL A 91 12.32 -2.45 1.16
N PHE A 92 12.91 -3.19 0.24
CA PHE A 92 12.95 -2.84 -1.18
C PHE A 92 12.27 -3.89 -2.04
N SER A 93 11.62 -3.42 -3.11
CA SER A 93 11.26 -4.27 -4.23
C SER A 93 12.53 -4.71 -4.97
N ASN A 94 12.50 -5.90 -5.57
CA ASN A 94 13.58 -6.36 -6.44
C ASN A 94 13.68 -5.56 -7.75
N GLY A 95 12.67 -4.73 -8.06
CA GLY A 95 12.64 -3.87 -9.24
C GLY A 95 12.44 -4.61 -10.56
N SER A 96 12.00 -5.85 -10.52
CA SER A 96 11.83 -6.66 -11.74
C SER A 96 10.60 -7.56 -11.76
N SER A 97 10.08 -7.96 -10.61
CA SER A 97 8.91 -8.85 -10.55
C SER A 97 8.05 -8.67 -9.31
N ASN A 98 8.54 -8.01 -8.27
CA ASN A 98 7.74 -7.84 -7.06
C ASN A 98 6.50 -6.99 -7.33
N SER A 99 5.35 -7.63 -7.29
CA SER A 99 4.05 -7.06 -7.64
C SER A 99 3.09 -7.00 -6.46
N SER A 100 3.57 -7.40 -5.28
CA SER A 100 2.81 -7.38 -4.02
C SER A 100 3.66 -6.79 -2.92
N ILE A 101 3.04 -5.98 -2.06
CA ILE A 101 3.59 -5.60 -0.77
C ILE A 101 2.61 -6.03 0.31
N GLN A 102 3.08 -6.78 1.30
CA GLN A 102 2.31 -7.18 2.45
C GLN A 102 2.73 -6.35 3.65
N LEU A 103 1.78 -5.55 4.16
CA LEU A 103 1.96 -4.74 5.36
C LEU A 103 1.54 -5.58 6.55
N ASN A 104 2.53 -6.16 7.23
CA ASN A 104 2.29 -7.12 8.29
C ASN A 104 1.89 -6.43 9.59
N VAL A 105 0.77 -6.82 10.16
CA VAL A 105 0.21 -6.33 11.44
C VAL A 105 0.47 -4.84 11.69
N PRO A 106 0.06 -3.96 10.77
CA PRO A 106 0.44 -2.55 10.83
C PRO A 106 -0.18 -1.85 12.04
N ALA A 107 0.60 -0.97 12.67
CA ALA A 107 0.11 -0.01 13.66
C ALA A 107 -0.04 1.39 13.05
N GLY A 108 0.53 1.61 11.90
CA GLY A 108 0.42 2.83 11.12
C GLY A 108 1.17 2.66 9.80
N PHE A 109 0.75 3.37 8.78
CA PHE A 109 1.52 3.49 7.55
C PHE A 109 1.02 4.67 6.72
N ASP A 110 1.91 5.17 5.91
CA ASP A 110 1.64 6.12 4.84
C ASP A 110 2.46 5.68 3.64
N VAL A 111 1.82 5.02 2.70
CA VAL A 111 2.45 4.43 1.53
C VAL A 111 1.83 5.04 0.29
N THR A 112 2.68 5.59 -0.57
CA THR A 112 2.26 6.20 -1.83
C THR A 112 2.77 5.37 -3.01
N ILE A 113 1.88 5.11 -3.95
CA ILE A 113 2.14 4.33 -5.15
C ILE A 113 1.78 5.17 -6.35
N VAL A 114 2.77 5.41 -7.22
CA VAL A 114 2.63 6.30 -8.38
C VAL A 114 2.83 5.51 -9.67
N GLY A 115 1.91 5.65 -10.61
CA GLY A 115 2.06 5.09 -11.94
C GLY A 115 3.16 5.82 -12.71
N LEU A 116 4.22 5.10 -13.09
CA LEU A 116 5.34 5.67 -13.85
C LEU A 116 5.07 5.65 -15.36
N ASN A 117 4.47 4.58 -15.82
CA ASN A 117 4.18 4.29 -17.22
C ASN A 117 3.08 3.23 -17.29
N THR A 118 2.91 2.56 -18.43
CA THR A 118 1.89 1.51 -18.56
C THR A 118 2.30 0.17 -17.96
N THR A 119 3.52 0.07 -17.39
CA THR A 119 4.06 -1.19 -16.87
C THR A 119 4.32 -1.15 -15.37
N ASN A 120 4.84 -0.03 -14.83
CA ASN A 120 5.44 0.02 -13.50
C ASN A 120 4.77 1.01 -12.58
N TYR A 121 4.82 0.69 -11.28
CA TYR A 121 4.51 1.59 -10.18
C TYR A 121 5.76 1.89 -9.36
N GLN A 122 5.91 3.17 -8.97
CA GLN A 122 6.87 3.57 -7.94
C GLN A 122 6.18 3.49 -6.58
N ILE A 123 6.84 2.91 -5.58
CA ILE A 123 6.34 2.84 -4.21
C ILE A 123 7.32 3.52 -3.25
N PHE A 124 6.79 4.28 -2.30
CA PHE A 124 7.57 4.90 -1.23
C PHE A 124 6.67 5.18 -0.02
N GLY A 125 7.26 5.43 1.12
CA GLY A 125 6.55 5.75 2.34
C GLY A 125 7.17 5.11 3.55
N ASN A 126 6.39 5.05 4.64
CA ASN A 126 6.83 4.43 5.88
C ASN A 126 5.71 3.56 6.48
N VAL A 127 6.13 2.59 7.27
CA VAL A 127 5.27 1.62 7.94
C VAL A 127 5.70 1.52 9.40
N THR A 128 4.75 1.63 10.32
CA THR A 128 4.97 1.42 11.74
C THR A 128 4.41 0.06 12.12
N SER A 129 5.26 -0.85 12.55
CA SER A 129 4.85 -2.22 12.88
C SER A 129 5.91 -2.92 13.71
N THR A 130 5.53 -4.02 14.35
CA THR A 130 6.48 -4.96 14.96
C THR A 130 7.10 -5.91 13.94
N THR A 131 6.53 -5.98 12.73
CA THR A 131 6.93 -6.94 11.70
C THR A 131 7.20 -6.21 10.39
N ALA A 132 8.33 -6.50 9.77
CA ALA A 132 8.70 -5.87 8.51
C ALA A 132 7.69 -6.19 7.40
N PRO A 133 7.36 -5.21 6.56
CA PRO A 133 6.60 -5.49 5.34
C PRO A 133 7.42 -6.37 4.39
N ALA A 134 6.74 -7.08 3.51
CA ALA A 134 7.38 -7.99 2.58
C ALA A 134 6.93 -7.70 1.15
N PHE A 135 7.91 -7.57 0.24
CA PHE A 135 7.66 -7.57 -1.19
C PHE A 135 7.72 -9.00 -1.73
N ALA A 136 6.84 -9.31 -2.64
CA ALA A 136 6.79 -10.63 -3.26
C ALA A 136 6.21 -10.55 -4.68
N ASP A 137 6.39 -11.64 -5.42
CA ASP A 137 5.65 -11.89 -6.65
C ASP A 137 4.28 -12.47 -6.27
N GLN A 138 3.26 -12.05 -6.97
CA GLN A 138 1.92 -12.59 -6.73
C GLN A 138 1.65 -13.87 -7.52
#